data_120c597a58d06d477c62ba1d34a72fd5
#
_entry.id   120c597a58d06d477c62ba1d34a72fd5
#
_cell.length_a   1.000
_cell.length_b   1.000
_cell.length_c   1.000
_cell.angle_alpha   90.00
_cell.angle_beta   90.00
_cell.angle_gamma   90.00
#
_symmetry.space_group_name_H-M   'P 1'
#
loop_
_entity.id
_entity.type
_entity.pdbx_description
1 polymer ?
#
loop_
_entity_poly.entity_id
_entity_poly.type
_entity_poly.pdbx_seq_one_letter_code
_entity_poly.pdbx_strand_id
1 'polypeptide(L)'
;MKQDRLPFNSQYVVTTFSKPVLWPRSDEETWLLNPLRRYMMHADHLSVLQDQVESISDVKGMPYHNPLRSGMGLASSRILIERNRDRGIGDLLFLTGPLSFLQHTSGNNVHIDVYALADRGQVLLHNPALKHGTTLHGPLHYDDLGLYNYQWLIDTVTEFNEEPDQLNVYDALYAQLGFLPQEIEPKFKRPSAYLVEEDYRNLDQFYRYIWNARKIDLRRAPYYVVAPFAAASIRSMNYGAWLEVIKEMASRRPVLVVGHANNRLPDLDISVGEFQQALNQTDNVFNVIGSIPLRVVMAAIAKAVACITLDSGLLYVAQAFRTPAISIWGSHDPGVRIGYDKDYMDLAIWNQSSCRMSPCYGYASFPAHKCPNGARQVTCDVLASVSPEQVVQKLDLVESNVIALGTFPAKKSA
;
A
#
# COMPACT_ATOMS: atom_id res chain seq x y z
N MET A 1 -17.96 33.54 0.09
CA MET A 1 -16.97 32.50 -0.15
C MET A 1 -17.28 31.36 0.81
N LYS A 2 -17.68 30.20 0.31
CA LYS A 2 -17.77 29.00 1.14
C LYS A 2 -16.34 28.65 1.56
N GLN A 3 -16.07 28.68 2.86
CA GLN A 3 -14.81 28.16 3.40
C GLN A 3 -14.75 26.66 3.05
N ASP A 4 -13.82 26.30 2.17
CA ASP A 4 -13.54 24.90 1.87
C ASP A 4 -13.00 24.26 3.14
N ARG A 5 -13.78 23.37 3.73
CA ARG A 5 -13.41 22.63 4.95
C ARG A 5 -12.88 21.27 4.56
N LEU A 6 -11.85 20.81 5.24
CA LEU A 6 -11.36 19.45 5.08
C LEU A 6 -12.44 18.46 5.56
N PRO A 7 -12.66 17.35 4.85
CA PRO A 7 -13.72 16.38 5.15
C PRO A 7 -13.41 15.46 6.34
N PHE A 8 -12.64 15.93 7.32
CA PHE A 8 -12.26 15.13 8.48
C PHE A 8 -13.31 15.19 9.60
N ASN A 9 -13.39 14.09 10.34
CA ASN A 9 -14.13 14.04 11.59
C ASN A 9 -13.53 15.01 12.61
N SER A 10 -14.39 15.57 13.48
CA SER A 10 -14.03 16.53 14.54
C SER A 10 -13.05 16.02 15.60
N GLN A 11 -12.72 14.73 15.56
CA GLN A 11 -11.84 14.09 16.53
C GLN A 11 -10.34 14.26 16.23
N TYR A 12 -9.98 14.72 15.04
CA TYR A 12 -8.58 14.94 14.68
C TYR A 12 -8.24 16.42 14.61
N VAL A 13 -7.07 16.76 15.09
CA VAL A 13 -6.53 18.10 15.08
C VAL A 13 -5.11 18.08 14.53
N VAL A 14 -4.72 19.17 13.90
CA VAL A 14 -3.32 19.39 13.50
C VAL A 14 -2.66 20.23 14.58
N THR A 15 -1.54 19.75 15.09
CA THR A 15 -0.80 20.41 16.18
C THR A 15 0.66 20.61 15.81
N THR A 16 1.27 21.65 16.38
CA THR A 16 2.71 21.89 16.41
C THR A 16 3.17 22.00 17.85
N PHE A 17 4.44 21.75 18.08
CA PHE A 17 5.08 21.81 19.41
C PHE A 17 6.17 22.87 19.43
N SER A 18 6.29 23.61 20.54
CA SER A 18 7.33 24.63 20.73
C SER A 18 8.70 24.03 21.06
N LYS A 19 8.75 22.81 21.54
CA LYS A 19 9.96 22.05 21.90
C LYS A 19 9.78 20.57 21.59
N PRO A 20 10.87 19.77 21.54
CA PRO A 20 10.77 18.32 21.38
C PRO A 20 9.96 17.68 22.52
N VAL A 21 9.04 16.79 22.18
CA VAL A 21 8.15 16.10 23.12
C VAL A 21 8.29 14.60 22.93
N LEU A 22 8.51 13.86 24.03
CA LEU A 22 8.41 12.42 24.05
C LEU A 22 6.94 12.04 24.29
N TRP A 23 6.33 11.42 23.29
CA TRP A 23 4.95 10.99 23.37
C TRP A 23 4.87 9.45 23.45
N PRO A 24 4.45 8.90 24.61
CA PRO A 24 4.16 7.48 24.71
C PRO A 24 2.88 7.16 23.93
N ARG A 25 3.02 6.60 22.75
CA ARG A 25 1.91 6.23 21.89
C ARG A 25 1.23 4.93 22.37
N SER A 26 2.03 4.05 22.96
CA SER A 26 1.58 2.79 23.58
C SER A 26 2.56 2.39 24.68
N ASP A 27 2.26 1.32 25.41
CA ASP A 27 3.15 0.75 26.44
C ASP A 27 4.52 0.32 25.88
N GLU A 28 4.60 0.08 24.58
CA GLU A 28 5.82 -0.41 23.91
C GLU A 28 6.45 0.62 22.96
N GLU A 29 5.81 1.76 22.69
CA GLU A 29 6.25 2.71 21.66
C GLU A 29 6.20 4.16 22.16
N THR A 30 7.34 4.83 22.13
CA THR A 30 7.47 6.27 22.42
C THR A 30 7.96 7.02 21.19
N TRP A 31 7.25 8.08 20.82
CA TRP A 31 7.62 8.93 19.70
C TRP A 31 8.24 10.24 20.16
N LEU A 32 9.26 10.67 19.42
CA LEU A 32 9.81 12.01 19.56
C LEU A 32 9.08 12.95 18.59
N LEU A 33 8.28 13.88 19.13
CA LEU A 33 7.60 14.91 18.37
C LEU A 33 8.49 16.16 18.34
N ASN A 34 8.88 16.59 17.16
CA ASN A 34 9.79 17.72 16.95
C ASN A 34 9.05 19.04 16.74
N PRO A 35 9.59 20.18 17.20
CA PRO A 35 8.90 21.48 17.18
C PRO A 35 8.66 22.03 15.76
N LEU A 36 9.44 21.62 14.77
CA LEU A 36 9.32 22.10 13.39
C LEU A 36 8.30 21.33 12.55
N ARG A 37 7.53 20.43 13.16
CA ARG A 37 6.63 19.52 12.45
C ARG A 37 5.17 19.77 12.81
N ARG A 38 4.30 19.47 11.84
CA ARG A 38 2.87 19.35 12.06
C ARG A 38 2.50 17.89 12.24
N TYR A 39 1.70 17.63 13.27
CA TYR A 39 1.20 16.29 13.58
C TYR A 39 -0.32 16.32 13.51
N MET A 40 -0.90 15.33 12.86
CA MET A 40 -2.32 15.08 12.98
C MET A 40 -2.53 14.07 14.11
N MET A 41 -3.24 14.48 15.14
CA MET A 41 -3.45 13.68 16.35
C MET A 41 -4.93 13.61 16.68
N HIS A 42 -5.35 12.52 17.31
CA HIS A 42 -6.68 12.44 17.91
C HIS A 42 -6.78 13.44 19.08
N ALA A 43 -7.93 14.13 19.21
CA ALA A 43 -8.11 15.15 20.23
C ALA A 43 -7.88 14.63 21.65
N ASP A 44 -8.21 13.36 21.92
CA ASP A 44 -7.98 12.74 23.23
C ASP A 44 -6.48 12.64 23.59
N HIS A 45 -5.62 12.47 22.60
CA HIS A 45 -4.17 12.43 22.83
C HIS A 45 -3.60 13.80 23.20
N LEU A 46 -4.26 14.87 22.79
CA LEU A 46 -3.83 16.24 23.15
C LEU A 46 -4.04 16.57 24.62
N SER A 47 -5.00 15.96 25.30
CA SER A 47 -5.22 16.18 26.72
C SER A 47 -3.98 15.86 27.58
N VAL A 48 -3.16 14.92 27.13
CA VAL A 48 -1.90 14.52 27.78
C VAL A 48 -0.74 15.47 27.48
N LEU A 49 -0.85 16.25 26.40
CA LEU A 49 0.25 17.07 25.87
C LEU A 49 -0.04 18.59 25.93
N GLN A 50 -1.16 19.02 26.56
CA GLN A 50 -1.70 20.39 26.50
C GLN A 50 -0.66 21.48 26.79
N ASP A 51 0.21 21.28 27.78
CA ASP A 51 1.21 22.28 28.19
C ASP A 51 2.41 22.37 27.22
N GLN A 52 2.47 21.52 26.21
CA GLN A 52 3.60 21.42 25.30
C GLN A 52 3.22 21.78 23.86
N VAL A 53 1.94 21.93 23.60
CA VAL A 53 1.40 22.24 22.27
C VAL A 53 1.55 23.74 21.99
N GLU A 54 2.18 24.09 20.88
CA GLU A 54 2.34 25.47 20.41
C GLU A 54 1.05 25.98 19.73
N SER A 55 0.44 25.14 18.92
CA SER A 55 -0.81 25.45 18.23
C SER A 55 -1.68 24.22 18.05
N ILE A 56 -2.98 24.42 18.23
CA ILE A 56 -4.01 23.44 17.90
C ILE A 56 -4.89 24.05 16.82
N SER A 57 -5.09 23.31 15.76
CA SER A 57 -5.93 23.72 14.66
C SER A 57 -6.96 22.63 14.40
N ASP A 58 -8.24 22.99 14.54
CA ASP A 58 -9.34 22.10 14.14
C ASP A 58 -9.25 21.84 12.64
N VAL A 59 -9.14 20.58 12.27
CA VAL A 59 -9.09 20.14 10.87
C VAL A 59 -10.36 20.57 10.09
N LYS A 60 -11.49 20.73 10.78
CA LYS A 60 -12.75 21.23 10.21
C LYS A 60 -12.85 22.76 10.07
N GLY A 61 -12.12 23.49 10.88
CA GLY A 61 -12.27 24.95 11.03
C GLY A 61 -11.17 25.81 10.46
N MET A 62 -10.07 25.21 10.07
CA MET A 62 -8.92 25.97 9.58
C MET A 62 -9.20 26.71 8.28
N PRO A 63 -8.93 28.03 8.23
CA PRO A 63 -8.61 28.64 6.96
C PRO A 63 -7.35 27.90 6.46
N TYR A 64 -7.52 27.19 5.39
CA TYR A 64 -6.48 26.38 4.81
C TYR A 64 -5.31 27.27 4.38
N HIS A 65 -4.28 27.32 5.19
CA HIS A 65 -3.07 28.04 4.87
C HIS A 65 -2.01 27.01 4.42
N ASN A 66 -2.06 26.69 3.13
CA ASN A 66 -1.02 25.88 2.53
C ASN A 66 0.22 26.78 2.31
N PRO A 67 1.30 26.57 3.07
CA PRO A 67 2.53 27.33 2.84
C PRO A 67 3.09 27.13 1.43
N LEU A 68 2.69 26.05 0.74
CA LEU A 68 3.05 25.79 -0.65
C LEU A 68 2.22 26.59 -1.64
N ARG A 69 1.01 27.05 -1.26
CA ARG A 69 0.17 27.96 -2.08
C ARG A 69 0.60 29.43 -1.99
N SER A 70 1.26 29.81 -0.92
CA SER A 70 1.64 31.22 -0.70
C SER A 70 2.78 31.71 -1.58
N GLY A 71 3.17 30.97 -2.62
CA GLY A 71 4.23 31.39 -3.55
C GLY A 71 5.63 31.44 -2.94
N MET A 72 5.79 31.03 -1.67
CA MET A 72 7.11 30.79 -1.12
C MET A 72 7.67 29.54 -1.79
N GLY A 73 8.49 29.78 -2.81
CA GLY A 73 8.92 28.83 -3.79
C GLY A 73 9.33 27.48 -3.21
N LEU A 74 8.54 26.44 -3.49
CA LEU A 74 9.02 25.06 -3.39
C LEU A 74 10.26 24.83 -4.25
N ALA A 75 10.44 25.63 -5.29
CA ALA A 75 11.64 25.65 -6.09
C ALA A 75 12.86 25.90 -5.16
N SER A 76 13.73 24.90 -5.08
CA SER A 76 14.93 24.86 -4.23
C SER A 76 14.69 24.45 -2.75
N SER A 77 13.48 24.09 -2.34
CA SER A 77 13.25 23.58 -0.99
C SER A 77 13.73 22.14 -0.84
N ARG A 78 14.21 21.80 0.35
CA ARG A 78 14.47 20.42 0.77
C ARG A 78 13.35 19.94 1.69
N ILE A 79 12.80 18.80 1.36
CA ILE A 79 11.67 18.20 2.06
C ILE A 79 12.08 16.82 2.57
N LEU A 80 11.84 16.56 3.83
CA LEU A 80 11.94 15.23 4.41
C LEU A 80 10.53 14.68 4.64
N ILE A 81 10.25 13.53 4.07
CA ILE A 81 9.05 12.75 4.35
C ILE A 81 9.46 11.54 5.18
N GLU A 82 9.02 11.53 6.40
CA GLU A 82 9.18 10.36 7.27
C GLU A 82 7.88 9.58 7.30
N ARG A 83 8.02 8.28 7.14
CA ARG A 83 6.96 7.35 7.40
C ARG A 83 7.31 6.45 8.55
N ASN A 84 6.31 6.10 9.36
CA ASN A 84 6.49 5.21 10.49
C ASN A 84 7.21 3.92 10.07
N ARG A 85 8.19 3.51 10.87
CA ARG A 85 9.24 2.53 10.54
C ARG A 85 8.71 1.15 10.16
N ASP A 86 7.54 0.76 10.65
CA ASP A 86 7.03 -0.62 10.53
C ASP A 86 5.98 -0.83 9.44
N ARG A 87 5.80 0.13 8.54
CA ARG A 87 4.77 0.05 7.50
C ARG A 87 5.21 -0.77 6.28
N GLY A 88 4.22 -1.39 5.62
CA GLY A 88 4.43 -2.23 4.44
C GLY A 88 4.82 -1.46 3.18
N ILE A 89 5.22 -2.21 2.15
CA ILE A 89 5.54 -1.62 0.83
C ILE A 89 4.34 -0.89 0.20
N GLY A 90 3.11 -1.33 0.49
CA GLY A 90 1.88 -0.67 0.02
C GLY A 90 1.79 0.77 0.50
N ASP A 91 2.13 0.99 1.74
CA ASP A 91 2.14 2.31 2.34
C ASP A 91 3.15 3.25 1.67
N LEU A 92 4.34 2.76 1.31
CA LEU A 92 5.32 3.55 0.57
C LEU A 92 4.84 3.84 -0.86
N LEU A 93 4.13 2.90 -1.48
CA LEU A 93 3.56 3.11 -2.81
C LEU A 93 2.46 4.18 -2.81
N PHE A 94 1.67 4.30 -1.75
CA PHE A 94 0.71 5.41 -1.64
C PHE A 94 1.39 6.77 -1.64
N LEU A 95 2.59 6.92 -1.10
CA LEU A 95 3.33 8.18 -1.13
C LEU A 95 3.69 8.62 -2.55
N THR A 96 3.82 7.72 -3.50
CA THR A 96 4.33 8.04 -4.84
C THR A 96 3.41 9.00 -5.61
N GLY A 97 2.11 9.00 -5.36
CA GLY A 97 1.17 9.98 -5.88
C GLY A 97 1.51 11.40 -5.37
N PRO A 98 1.49 11.62 -4.04
CA PRO A 98 1.94 12.89 -3.43
C PRO A 98 3.34 13.34 -3.85
N LEU A 99 4.32 12.44 -3.94
CA LEU A 99 5.67 12.78 -4.42
C LEU A 99 5.63 13.34 -5.85
N SER A 100 4.90 12.68 -6.73
CA SER A 100 4.74 13.14 -8.12
C SER A 100 4.02 14.48 -8.21
N PHE A 101 3.03 14.71 -7.36
CA PHE A 101 2.32 15.98 -7.27
C PHE A 101 3.23 17.12 -6.80
N LEU A 102 4.03 16.89 -5.74
CA LEU A 102 4.98 17.87 -5.22
C LEU A 102 6.00 18.28 -6.28
N GLN A 103 6.53 17.32 -7.05
CA GLN A 103 7.43 17.63 -8.16
C GLN A 103 6.73 18.42 -9.27
N HIS A 104 5.52 18.01 -9.63
CA HIS A 104 4.75 18.69 -10.68
C HIS A 104 4.47 20.16 -10.31
N THR A 105 4.03 20.41 -9.09
CA THR A 105 3.68 21.77 -8.63
C THR A 105 4.90 22.65 -8.39
N SER A 106 6.07 22.06 -8.13
CA SER A 106 7.33 22.79 -7.96
C SER A 106 8.12 23.02 -9.26
N GLY A 107 7.58 22.58 -10.41
CA GLY A 107 8.32 22.62 -11.67
C GLY A 107 9.52 21.68 -11.71
N ASN A 108 9.47 20.55 -10.99
CA ASN A 108 10.52 19.54 -10.86
C ASN A 108 11.82 20.02 -10.18
N ASN A 109 11.74 21.02 -9.31
CA ASN A 109 12.90 21.66 -8.67
C ASN A 109 12.96 21.45 -7.14
N VAL A 110 12.10 20.61 -6.59
CA VAL A 110 12.13 20.30 -5.16
C VAL A 110 13.01 19.08 -4.87
N HIS A 111 13.82 19.17 -3.81
CA HIS A 111 14.58 18.05 -3.29
C HIS A 111 13.74 17.31 -2.25
N ILE A 112 13.42 16.04 -2.50
CA ILE A 112 12.60 15.23 -1.58
C ILE A 112 13.40 14.02 -1.14
N ASP A 113 13.64 13.90 0.16
CA ASP A 113 14.15 12.70 0.79
C ASP A 113 13.00 11.96 1.50
N VAL A 114 12.97 10.64 1.37
CA VAL A 114 11.98 9.77 2.03
C VAL A 114 12.70 8.85 2.98
N TYR A 115 12.30 8.84 4.24
CA TYR A 115 12.82 7.87 5.20
C TYR A 115 11.99 6.59 5.14
N ALA A 116 12.65 5.46 4.82
CA ALA A 116 12.04 4.15 4.74
C ALA A 116 13.05 3.04 5.11
N LEU A 117 12.56 1.89 5.55
CA LEU A 117 13.42 0.71 5.74
C LEU A 117 14.02 0.24 4.40
N ALA A 118 15.28 -0.19 4.41
CA ALA A 118 16.04 -0.52 3.21
C ALA A 118 15.39 -1.59 2.34
N ASP A 119 14.82 -2.63 2.95
CA ASP A 119 14.13 -3.72 2.27
C ASP A 119 12.83 -3.26 1.59
N ARG A 120 12.11 -2.33 2.21
CA ARG A 120 10.82 -1.81 1.73
C ARG A 120 10.99 -0.61 0.80
N GLY A 121 12.00 0.22 1.04
CA GLY A 121 12.34 1.37 0.20
C GLY A 121 12.64 1.02 -1.26
N GLN A 122 12.93 -0.25 -1.56
CA GLN A 122 13.14 -0.73 -2.94
C GLN A 122 11.97 -0.40 -3.89
N VAL A 123 10.74 -0.23 -3.40
CA VAL A 123 9.59 0.16 -4.24
C VAL A 123 9.68 1.60 -4.73
N LEU A 124 10.49 2.44 -4.08
CA LEU A 124 10.71 3.84 -4.44
C LEU A 124 11.91 4.05 -5.36
N LEU A 125 12.74 3.01 -5.60
CA LEU A 125 13.92 3.13 -6.45
C LEU A 125 13.53 3.60 -7.86
N HIS A 126 14.35 4.48 -8.41
CA HIS A 126 14.18 5.07 -9.73
C HIS A 126 12.92 5.93 -9.90
N ASN A 127 12.26 6.32 -8.80
CA ASN A 127 11.13 7.23 -8.88
C ASN A 127 11.61 8.63 -9.31
N PRO A 128 11.12 9.17 -10.45
CA PRO A 128 11.54 10.50 -10.93
C PRO A 128 11.26 11.63 -9.93
N ALA A 129 10.27 11.46 -9.05
CA ALA A 129 9.98 12.43 -8.01
C ALA A 129 11.10 12.54 -6.96
N LEU A 130 11.97 11.53 -6.88
CA LEU A 130 13.16 11.54 -6.01
C LEU A 130 14.45 11.87 -6.78
N LYS A 131 14.36 12.50 -7.96
CA LYS A 131 15.50 12.83 -8.81
C LYS A 131 16.60 13.64 -8.10
N HIS A 132 16.18 14.57 -7.23
CA HIS A 132 17.05 15.45 -6.47
C HIS A 132 17.11 15.03 -4.98
N GLY A 133 16.64 13.86 -4.65
CA GLY A 133 16.60 13.31 -3.31
C GLY A 133 16.87 11.82 -3.29
N THR A 134 16.66 11.20 -2.15
CA THR A 134 16.96 9.79 -1.97
C THR A 134 16.03 9.13 -0.94
N THR A 135 16.10 7.80 -0.88
CA THR A 135 15.50 7.03 0.21
C THR A 135 16.55 6.84 1.30
N LEU A 136 16.30 7.42 2.45
CA LEU A 136 17.19 7.35 3.61
C LEU A 136 16.91 6.09 4.43
N HIS A 137 17.99 5.45 4.88
CA HIS A 137 17.94 4.23 5.68
C HIS A 137 18.87 4.38 6.89
N GLY A 138 18.38 4.15 8.07
CA GLY A 138 19.17 4.27 9.29
C GLY A 138 18.70 5.40 10.20
N PRO A 139 19.37 5.64 11.33
CA PRO A 139 18.97 6.69 12.26
C PRO A 139 19.15 8.07 11.61
N LEU A 140 18.12 8.92 11.69
CA LEU A 140 18.23 10.33 11.36
C LEU A 140 18.83 11.04 12.58
N HIS A 141 19.95 11.73 12.38
CA HIS A 141 20.53 12.56 13.41
C HIS A 141 19.82 13.91 13.48
N TYR A 142 19.72 14.48 14.68
CA TYR A 142 19.03 15.75 14.89
C TYR A 142 19.63 16.87 14.03
N ASP A 143 20.95 16.87 13.87
CA ASP A 143 21.67 17.86 13.07
C ASP A 143 21.32 17.79 11.57
N ASP A 144 21.00 16.60 11.07
CA ASP A 144 20.58 16.40 9.68
C ASP A 144 19.19 17.02 9.42
N LEU A 145 18.34 17.11 10.45
CA LEU A 145 16.99 17.65 10.32
C LEU A 145 17.00 19.16 10.03
N GLY A 146 18.01 19.88 10.51
CA GLY A 146 18.21 21.31 10.23
C GLY A 146 18.45 21.64 8.74
N LEU A 147 18.78 20.63 7.93
CA LEU A 147 18.97 20.79 6.49
C LEU A 147 17.67 20.90 5.69
N TYR A 148 16.51 20.58 6.31
CA TYR A 148 15.22 20.52 5.61
C TYR A 148 14.36 21.74 5.91
N ASN A 149 13.79 22.31 4.86
CA ASN A 149 12.82 23.40 4.96
C ASN A 149 11.45 22.89 5.48
N TYR A 150 11.12 21.65 5.13
CA TYR A 150 9.87 20.99 5.52
C TYR A 150 10.14 19.56 5.95
N GLN A 151 9.52 19.15 7.05
CA GLN A 151 9.58 17.80 7.57
C GLN A 151 8.15 17.33 7.83
N TRP A 152 7.77 16.24 7.20
CA TRP A 152 6.44 15.66 7.36
C TRP A 152 6.53 14.23 7.89
N LEU A 153 5.92 14.00 9.03
CA LEU A 153 5.61 12.66 9.48
C LEU A 153 4.24 12.28 8.92
N ILE A 154 4.22 11.36 7.97
CA ILE A 154 3.00 10.92 7.31
C ILE A 154 2.56 9.58 7.88
N ASP A 155 1.33 9.49 8.32
CA ASP A 155 0.70 8.25 8.74
C ASP A 155 -0.57 7.95 7.91
N THR A 156 -0.88 6.69 7.69
CA THR A 156 -2.15 6.26 7.08
C THR A 156 -3.22 6.21 8.16
N VAL A 157 -3.63 7.39 8.60
CA VAL A 157 -4.57 7.60 9.72
C VAL A 157 -5.95 6.98 9.48
N THR A 158 -6.27 6.65 8.23
CA THR A 158 -7.55 6.02 7.86
C THR A 158 -7.80 4.68 8.56
N GLU A 159 -6.74 4.02 9.06
CA GLU A 159 -6.85 2.72 9.74
C GLU A 159 -7.33 2.83 11.20
N PHE A 160 -7.31 4.03 11.77
CA PHE A 160 -7.63 4.27 13.17
C PHE A 160 -8.98 4.92 13.39
N ASN A 161 -9.74 5.14 12.33
CA ASN A 161 -11.04 5.80 12.44
C ASN A 161 -12.12 4.76 12.76
N GLU A 162 -12.78 4.91 13.89
CA GLU A 162 -13.89 4.04 14.32
C GLU A 162 -15.21 4.33 13.57
N GLU A 163 -15.26 5.37 12.73
CA GLU A 163 -16.47 5.83 12.07
C GLU A 163 -16.52 5.47 10.58
N PRO A 164 -17.73 5.24 10.04
CA PRO A 164 -17.93 4.76 8.65
C PRO A 164 -17.52 5.75 7.55
N ASP A 165 -17.31 7.03 7.87
CA ASP A 165 -16.94 8.07 6.91
C ASP A 165 -15.41 8.13 6.69
N GLN A 166 -14.83 7.01 6.35
CA GLN A 166 -13.38 6.95 6.15
C GLN A 166 -12.97 7.63 4.86
N LEU A 167 -11.97 8.48 4.98
CA LEU A 167 -11.33 9.10 3.83
C LEU A 167 -10.54 8.07 3.03
N ASN A 168 -10.56 8.24 1.72
CA ASN A 168 -9.59 7.54 0.88
C ASN A 168 -8.16 7.86 1.34
N VAL A 169 -7.28 6.86 1.28
CA VAL A 169 -5.88 6.98 1.74
C VAL A 169 -5.14 8.15 1.11
N TYR A 170 -5.38 8.44 -0.17
CA TYR A 170 -4.77 9.60 -0.84
C TYR A 170 -5.30 10.91 -0.30
N ASP A 171 -6.59 11.00 -0.02
CA ASP A 171 -7.17 12.22 0.55
C ASP A 171 -6.59 12.51 1.93
N ALA A 172 -6.41 11.48 2.75
CA ALA A 172 -5.74 11.59 4.03
C ALA A 172 -4.27 12.03 3.89
N LEU A 173 -3.53 11.48 2.93
CA LEU A 173 -2.14 11.85 2.67
C LEU A 173 -2.02 13.30 2.19
N TYR A 174 -2.85 13.72 1.23
CA TYR A 174 -2.84 15.09 0.74
C TYR A 174 -3.21 16.10 1.81
N ALA A 175 -4.19 15.77 2.64
CA ALA A 175 -4.57 16.62 3.76
C ALA A 175 -3.42 16.80 4.78
N GLN A 176 -2.69 15.72 5.09
CA GLN A 176 -1.51 15.78 5.97
C GLN A 176 -0.39 16.65 5.38
N LEU A 177 -0.25 16.63 4.07
CA LEU A 177 0.69 17.51 3.36
C LEU A 177 0.17 18.95 3.24
N GLY A 178 -1.05 19.22 3.69
CA GLY A 178 -1.64 20.53 3.65
C GLY A 178 -2.32 20.88 2.31
N PHE A 179 -2.75 19.92 1.51
CA PHE A 179 -3.49 20.14 0.26
C PHE A 179 -4.96 19.75 0.41
N LEU A 180 -5.84 20.47 -0.30
CA LEU A 180 -7.25 20.11 -0.40
C LEU A 180 -7.39 18.90 -1.34
N PRO A 181 -7.88 17.75 -0.85
CA PRO A 181 -7.96 16.54 -1.67
C PRO A 181 -8.77 16.71 -2.94
N GLN A 182 -9.87 17.49 -2.90
CA GLN A 182 -10.74 17.74 -4.05
C GLN A 182 -10.07 18.54 -5.18
N GLU A 183 -8.97 19.23 -4.91
CA GLU A 183 -8.21 19.99 -5.91
C GLU A 183 -7.14 19.13 -6.60
N ILE A 184 -6.92 17.91 -6.08
CA ILE A 184 -5.89 17.01 -6.62
C ILE A 184 -6.46 16.18 -7.75
N GLU A 185 -5.85 16.27 -8.91
CA GLU A 185 -6.23 15.46 -10.06
C GLU A 185 -6.11 13.96 -9.78
N PRO A 186 -7.05 13.11 -10.25
CA PRO A 186 -7.03 11.67 -10.03
C PRO A 186 -5.72 10.97 -10.45
N LYS A 187 -5.00 11.50 -11.43
CA LYS A 187 -3.71 10.95 -11.87
C LYS A 187 -2.65 10.91 -10.75
N PHE A 188 -2.76 11.79 -9.74
CA PHE A 188 -1.89 11.82 -8.58
C PHE A 188 -2.43 11.00 -7.39
N LYS A 189 -3.63 10.43 -7.50
CA LYS A 189 -4.27 9.60 -6.48
C LYS A 189 -4.15 8.10 -6.80
N ARG A 190 -3.00 7.70 -7.26
CA ARG A 190 -2.67 6.31 -7.57
C ARG A 190 -1.18 6.05 -7.33
N PRO A 191 -0.79 4.79 -7.06
CA PRO A 191 0.61 4.45 -6.91
C PRO A 191 1.34 4.49 -8.25
N SER A 192 2.64 4.71 -8.18
CA SER A 192 3.56 4.56 -9.31
C SER A 192 4.83 3.83 -8.85
N ALA A 193 5.41 3.03 -9.72
CA ALA A 193 6.69 2.36 -9.49
C ALA A 193 7.49 2.31 -10.80
N TYR A 194 8.79 2.21 -10.68
CA TYR A 194 9.68 2.33 -11.82
C TYR A 194 10.66 1.16 -11.83
N LEU A 195 10.80 0.53 -12.98
CA LEU A 195 11.73 -0.55 -13.25
C LEU A 195 12.73 -0.10 -14.30
N VAL A 196 13.95 -0.53 -14.14
CA VAL A 196 15.05 -0.28 -15.10
C VAL A 196 15.45 -1.57 -15.82
N GLU A 197 16.30 -1.46 -16.81
CA GLU A 197 16.76 -2.60 -17.62
C GLU A 197 17.38 -3.71 -16.77
N GLU A 198 18.05 -3.36 -15.69
CA GLU A 198 18.64 -4.33 -14.77
C GLU A 198 17.57 -5.22 -14.10
N ASP A 199 16.42 -4.64 -13.69
CA ASP A 199 15.32 -5.40 -13.11
C ASP A 199 14.79 -6.45 -14.11
N TYR A 200 14.67 -6.07 -15.38
CA TYR A 200 14.23 -6.99 -16.44
C TYR A 200 15.29 -8.03 -16.79
N ARG A 201 16.57 -7.70 -16.71
CA ARG A 201 17.66 -8.68 -16.86
C ARG A 201 17.63 -9.71 -15.72
N ASN A 202 17.41 -9.28 -14.50
CA ASN A 202 17.27 -10.16 -13.34
C ASN A 202 16.02 -11.06 -13.48
N LEU A 203 14.92 -10.53 -13.99
CA LEU A 203 13.73 -11.32 -14.32
C LEU A 203 14.00 -12.35 -15.42
N ASP A 204 14.74 -11.99 -16.48
CA ASP A 204 15.11 -12.92 -17.53
C ASP A 204 16.01 -14.06 -17.03
N GLN A 205 16.95 -13.77 -16.12
CA GLN A 205 17.75 -14.80 -15.45
C GLN A 205 16.87 -15.76 -14.64
N PHE A 206 15.88 -15.22 -13.93
CA PHE A 206 14.91 -16.02 -13.21
C PHE A 206 14.06 -16.91 -14.15
N TYR A 207 13.62 -16.41 -15.29
CA TYR A 207 12.91 -17.22 -16.29
C TYR A 207 13.78 -18.32 -16.88
N ARG A 208 15.07 -18.08 -17.10
CA ARG A 208 16.02 -19.14 -17.52
C ARG A 208 16.15 -20.23 -16.48
N TYR A 209 16.18 -19.86 -15.20
CA TYR A 209 16.17 -20.83 -14.12
C TYR A 209 14.92 -21.72 -14.17
N ILE A 210 13.74 -21.13 -14.30
CA ILE A 210 12.46 -21.86 -14.45
C ILE A 210 12.49 -22.77 -15.69
N TRP A 211 12.96 -22.26 -16.84
CA TRP A 211 13.09 -23.05 -18.06
C TRP A 211 13.98 -24.28 -17.85
N ASN A 212 15.10 -24.11 -17.20
CA ASN A 212 16.03 -25.23 -16.95
C ASN A 212 15.39 -26.29 -16.04
N ALA A 213 14.64 -25.86 -15.03
CA ALA A 213 14.04 -26.74 -14.03
C ALA A 213 12.75 -27.43 -14.52
N ARG A 214 11.88 -26.72 -15.23
CA ARG A 214 10.50 -27.15 -15.55
C ARG A 214 10.18 -27.19 -17.04
N LYS A 215 11.09 -26.74 -17.93
CA LYS A 215 10.92 -26.67 -19.40
C LYS A 215 9.76 -25.78 -19.87
N ILE A 216 9.34 -24.82 -19.03
CA ILE A 216 8.31 -23.83 -19.37
C ILE A 216 8.99 -22.46 -19.54
N ASP A 217 8.86 -21.87 -20.74
CA ASP A 217 9.46 -20.56 -21.04
C ASP A 217 8.50 -19.41 -20.73
N LEU A 218 8.59 -18.86 -19.50
CA LEU A 218 7.77 -17.74 -19.06
C LEU A 218 8.06 -16.42 -19.80
N ARG A 219 9.10 -16.33 -20.61
CA ARG A 219 9.33 -15.19 -21.51
C ARG A 219 8.31 -15.15 -22.66
N ARG A 220 7.79 -16.33 -23.03
CA ARG A 220 6.88 -16.52 -24.16
C ARG A 220 5.48 -16.94 -23.71
N ALA A 221 5.39 -17.71 -22.65
CA ALA A 221 4.12 -18.15 -22.10
C ALA A 221 3.51 -17.05 -21.20
N PRO A 222 2.33 -16.54 -21.51
CA PRO A 222 1.60 -15.64 -20.60
C PRO A 222 1.29 -16.39 -19.31
N TYR A 223 1.44 -15.71 -18.16
CA TYR A 223 1.31 -16.32 -16.84
C TYR A 223 0.56 -15.39 -15.88
N TYR A 224 0.08 -15.97 -14.78
CA TYR A 224 -0.51 -15.26 -13.67
C TYR A 224 0.48 -15.14 -12.51
N VAL A 225 0.31 -14.08 -11.71
CA VAL A 225 0.98 -13.96 -10.41
C VAL A 225 -0.07 -14.07 -9.30
N VAL A 226 0.19 -14.92 -8.31
CA VAL A 226 -0.64 -15.04 -7.11
C VAL A 226 0.17 -14.65 -5.89
N ALA A 227 -0.36 -13.71 -5.08
CA ALA A 227 0.23 -13.26 -3.83
C ALA A 227 -0.75 -13.54 -2.67
N PRO A 228 -0.72 -14.76 -2.09
CA PRO A 228 -1.75 -15.24 -1.18
C PRO A 228 -1.61 -14.74 0.25
N PHE A 229 -0.55 -13.97 0.57
CA PHE A 229 -0.23 -13.62 1.93
C PHE A 229 -0.53 -12.16 2.27
N ALA A 230 -1.05 -11.94 3.48
CA ALA A 230 -1.13 -10.65 4.13
C ALA A 230 -0.47 -10.70 5.51
N ALA A 231 -0.10 -9.54 6.07
CA ALA A 231 0.62 -9.45 7.33
C ALA A 231 -0.21 -9.85 8.57
N ALA A 232 -1.53 -10.00 8.43
CA ALA A 232 -2.44 -10.33 9.53
C ALA A 232 -3.46 -11.39 9.11
N SER A 233 -3.81 -12.30 10.02
CA SER A 233 -4.82 -13.35 9.81
C SER A 233 -6.17 -12.81 9.35
N ILE A 234 -6.61 -11.69 9.90
CA ILE A 234 -7.86 -11.00 9.53
C ILE A 234 -7.87 -10.50 8.06
N ARG A 235 -6.72 -10.47 7.41
CA ARG A 235 -6.56 -10.15 5.99
C ARG A 235 -6.13 -11.35 5.16
N SER A 236 -6.10 -12.55 5.74
CA SER A 236 -5.65 -13.77 5.07
C SER A 236 -6.84 -14.65 4.75
N MET A 237 -6.94 -15.13 3.52
CA MET A 237 -7.91 -16.13 3.08
C MET A 237 -7.37 -17.53 3.36
N ASN A 238 -8.24 -18.50 3.64
CA ASN A 238 -7.88 -19.89 3.88
C ASN A 238 -6.99 -20.46 2.77
N TYR A 239 -5.96 -21.19 3.14
CA TYR A 239 -5.00 -21.74 2.20
C TYR A 239 -5.61 -22.85 1.32
N GLY A 240 -6.58 -23.61 1.84
CA GLY A 240 -7.34 -24.56 1.05
C GLY A 240 -8.08 -23.89 -0.10
N ALA A 241 -8.79 -22.80 0.17
CA ALA A 241 -9.45 -22.00 -0.86
C ALA A 241 -8.46 -21.41 -1.87
N TRP A 242 -7.29 -20.96 -1.42
CA TRP A 242 -6.20 -20.54 -2.32
C TRP A 242 -5.72 -21.68 -3.23
N LEU A 243 -5.60 -22.91 -2.72
CA LEU A 243 -5.18 -24.06 -3.53
C LEU A 243 -6.18 -24.36 -4.65
N GLU A 244 -7.48 -24.25 -4.38
CA GLU A 244 -8.53 -24.44 -5.40
C GLU A 244 -8.43 -23.37 -6.49
N VAL A 245 -8.32 -22.08 -6.11
CA VAL A 245 -8.12 -20.97 -7.05
C VAL A 245 -6.87 -21.19 -7.90
N ILE A 246 -5.73 -21.51 -7.25
CA ILE A 246 -4.45 -21.70 -7.95
C ILE A 246 -4.49 -22.87 -8.91
N LYS A 247 -5.13 -24.00 -8.56
CA LYS A 247 -5.29 -25.16 -9.42
C LYS A 247 -6.10 -24.82 -10.67
N GLU A 248 -7.21 -24.10 -10.49
CA GLU A 248 -8.04 -23.66 -11.62
C GLU A 248 -7.26 -22.71 -12.54
N MET A 249 -6.53 -21.76 -11.99
CA MET A 249 -5.66 -20.88 -12.78
C MET A 249 -4.55 -21.64 -13.51
N ALA A 250 -3.93 -22.61 -12.85
CA ALA A 250 -2.84 -23.43 -13.42
C ALA A 250 -3.32 -24.34 -14.55
N SER A 251 -4.60 -24.70 -14.59
CA SER A 251 -5.19 -25.41 -15.72
C SER A 251 -5.23 -24.57 -17.01
N ARG A 252 -5.21 -23.24 -16.88
CA ARG A 252 -5.28 -22.28 -17.99
C ARG A 252 -3.92 -21.77 -18.41
N ARG A 253 -3.08 -21.38 -17.46
CA ARG A 253 -1.76 -20.77 -17.67
C ARG A 253 -0.81 -21.07 -16.52
N PRO A 254 0.52 -20.96 -16.73
CA PRO A 254 1.49 -21.00 -15.64
C PRO A 254 1.14 -19.98 -14.53
N VAL A 255 1.30 -20.39 -13.28
CA VAL A 255 1.04 -19.57 -12.10
C VAL A 255 2.30 -19.38 -11.29
N LEU A 256 2.70 -18.14 -11.07
CA LEU A 256 3.82 -17.75 -10.23
C LEU A 256 3.29 -17.37 -8.85
N VAL A 257 3.54 -18.18 -7.82
CA VAL A 257 3.12 -17.88 -6.45
C VAL A 257 4.25 -17.18 -5.73
N VAL A 258 4.02 -15.92 -5.37
CA VAL A 258 4.99 -15.01 -4.77
C VAL A 258 4.60 -14.63 -3.35
N GLY A 259 5.57 -14.22 -2.55
CA GLY A 259 5.35 -13.74 -1.18
C GLY A 259 6.66 -13.71 -0.41
N HIS A 260 6.61 -13.13 0.77
CA HIS A 260 7.76 -13.13 1.67
C HIS A 260 7.69 -14.36 2.58
N ALA A 261 8.76 -15.15 2.64
CA ALA A 261 8.88 -16.23 3.63
C ALA A 261 9.10 -15.61 5.02
N ASN A 262 8.01 -15.35 5.71
CA ASN A 262 8.05 -14.78 7.04
C ASN A 262 7.51 -15.82 8.03
N ASN A 263 8.28 -16.12 9.07
CA ASN A 263 7.87 -17.01 10.16
C ASN A 263 6.66 -16.48 10.96
N ARG A 264 6.12 -15.32 10.60
CA ARG A 264 4.93 -14.71 11.22
C ARG A 264 3.65 -14.91 10.41
N LEU A 265 3.71 -15.65 9.28
CA LEU A 265 2.48 -15.98 8.56
C LEU A 265 1.62 -16.89 9.45
N PRO A 266 0.34 -16.58 9.63
CA PRO A 266 -0.54 -17.38 10.46
C PRO A 266 -0.78 -18.74 9.80
N ASP A 267 -0.78 -19.80 10.58
CA ASP A 267 -1.45 -21.03 10.20
C ASP A 267 -2.96 -20.77 10.21
N LEU A 268 -3.65 -21.23 9.17
CA LEU A 268 -5.09 -21.05 9.00
C LEU A 268 -5.80 -22.41 9.07
N ASP A 269 -6.48 -22.80 8.01
CA ASP A 269 -7.10 -24.14 7.85
C ASP A 269 -6.06 -25.24 7.68
N ILE A 270 -4.93 -24.94 7.05
CA ILE A 270 -3.72 -25.76 6.99
C ILE A 270 -2.50 -24.91 7.32
N SER A 271 -1.38 -25.53 7.64
CA SER A 271 -0.13 -24.82 7.90
C SER A 271 0.46 -24.22 6.62
N VAL A 272 1.29 -23.18 6.76
CA VAL A 272 2.03 -22.58 5.64
C VAL A 272 2.91 -23.61 4.94
N GLY A 273 3.51 -24.55 5.71
CA GLY A 273 4.34 -25.62 5.16
C GLY A 273 3.55 -26.59 4.29
N GLU A 274 2.39 -27.03 4.73
CA GLU A 274 1.48 -27.90 3.96
C GLU A 274 1.00 -27.19 2.68
N PHE A 275 0.65 -25.91 2.79
CA PHE A 275 0.29 -25.09 1.64
C PHE A 275 1.41 -25.04 0.59
N GLN A 276 2.64 -24.73 1.01
CA GLN A 276 3.78 -24.69 0.11
C GLN A 276 4.11 -26.06 -0.50
N GLN A 277 3.97 -27.14 0.27
CA GLN A 277 4.13 -28.49 -0.24
C GLN A 277 3.10 -28.81 -1.33
N ALA A 278 1.84 -28.47 -1.10
CA ALA A 278 0.77 -28.67 -2.10
C ALA A 278 1.02 -27.85 -3.38
N LEU A 279 1.50 -26.60 -3.26
CA LEU A 279 1.90 -25.79 -4.42
C LEU A 279 3.00 -26.46 -5.25
N ASN A 280 4.01 -27.04 -4.59
CA ASN A 280 5.13 -27.70 -5.26
C ASN A 280 4.71 -28.98 -6.00
N GLN A 281 3.58 -29.58 -5.61
CA GLN A 281 3.00 -30.78 -6.22
C GLN A 281 1.98 -30.47 -7.32
N THR A 282 1.59 -29.20 -7.49
CA THR A 282 0.61 -28.78 -8.50
C THR A 282 1.31 -28.45 -9.81
N ASP A 283 0.84 -29.05 -10.91
CA ASP A 283 1.36 -28.79 -12.25
C ASP A 283 1.16 -27.33 -12.64
N ASN A 284 2.06 -26.79 -13.46
CA ASN A 284 2.08 -25.39 -13.91
C ASN A 284 2.14 -24.34 -12.79
N VAL A 285 2.41 -24.75 -11.55
CA VAL A 285 2.60 -23.84 -10.41
C VAL A 285 4.08 -23.72 -10.08
N PHE A 286 4.54 -22.49 -9.95
CA PHE A 286 5.89 -22.13 -9.56
C PHE A 286 5.86 -21.43 -8.21
N ASN A 287 6.10 -22.19 -7.16
CA ASN A 287 6.23 -21.66 -5.81
C ASN A 287 7.60 -21.00 -5.65
N VAL A 288 7.62 -19.67 -5.63
CA VAL A 288 8.84 -18.85 -5.44
C VAL A 288 8.75 -17.96 -4.21
N ILE A 289 7.91 -18.35 -3.26
CA ILE A 289 7.74 -17.66 -1.97
C ILE A 289 9.10 -17.57 -1.27
N GLY A 290 9.52 -16.35 -0.94
CA GLY A 290 10.79 -16.07 -0.26
C GLY A 290 12.06 -16.34 -1.09
N SER A 291 11.92 -16.76 -2.34
CA SER A 291 13.07 -17.21 -3.15
C SER A 291 13.59 -16.18 -4.14
N ILE A 292 12.85 -15.12 -4.40
CA ILE A 292 13.22 -14.07 -5.36
C ILE A 292 13.14 -12.68 -4.74
N PRO A 293 14.05 -11.76 -5.12
CA PRO A 293 14.05 -10.39 -4.63
C PRO A 293 12.78 -9.62 -5.00
N LEU A 294 12.38 -8.63 -4.17
CA LEU A 294 11.21 -7.80 -4.40
C LEU A 294 11.20 -7.15 -5.80
N ARG A 295 12.33 -6.65 -6.27
CA ARG A 295 12.44 -6.03 -7.61
C ARG A 295 12.13 -7.02 -8.74
N VAL A 296 12.50 -8.29 -8.59
CA VAL A 296 12.16 -9.36 -9.55
C VAL A 296 10.65 -9.67 -9.47
N VAL A 297 10.06 -9.71 -8.25
CA VAL A 297 8.61 -9.84 -8.08
C VAL A 297 7.86 -8.71 -8.77
N MET A 298 8.31 -7.46 -8.58
CA MET A 298 7.72 -6.28 -9.22
C MET A 298 7.77 -6.39 -10.75
N ALA A 299 8.92 -6.81 -11.30
CA ALA A 299 9.08 -7.00 -12.75
C ALA A 299 8.21 -8.15 -13.27
N ALA A 300 8.05 -9.24 -12.49
CA ALA A 300 7.17 -10.36 -12.84
C ALA A 300 5.70 -9.90 -12.85
N ILE A 301 5.25 -9.13 -11.85
CA ILE A 301 3.89 -8.56 -11.84
C ILE A 301 3.68 -7.64 -13.04
N ALA A 302 4.65 -6.79 -13.38
CA ALA A 302 4.55 -5.88 -14.52
C ALA A 302 4.40 -6.60 -15.88
N LYS A 303 4.78 -7.87 -15.97
CA LYS A 303 4.68 -8.73 -17.17
C LYS A 303 3.55 -9.75 -17.12
N ALA A 304 2.89 -9.92 -15.98
CA ALA A 304 1.80 -10.88 -15.80
C ALA A 304 0.53 -10.47 -16.58
N VAL A 305 -0.27 -11.46 -16.94
CA VAL A 305 -1.62 -11.25 -17.48
C VAL A 305 -2.54 -10.66 -16.42
N ALA A 306 -2.45 -11.19 -15.21
CA ALA A 306 -3.15 -10.73 -14.03
C ALA A 306 -2.36 -11.02 -12.76
N CYS A 307 -2.60 -10.22 -11.72
CA CYS A 307 -2.17 -10.46 -10.36
C CYS A 307 -3.41 -10.77 -9.50
N ILE A 308 -3.38 -11.86 -8.74
CA ILE A 308 -4.44 -12.19 -7.80
C ILE A 308 -3.87 -12.08 -6.39
N THR A 309 -4.48 -11.26 -5.56
CA THR A 309 -3.89 -10.94 -4.26
C THR A 309 -4.94 -10.51 -3.23
N LEU A 310 -4.54 -10.41 -2.00
CA LEU A 310 -5.30 -9.80 -0.91
C LEU A 310 -5.10 -8.28 -0.87
N ASP A 311 -5.73 -7.58 0.07
CA ASP A 311 -5.34 -6.22 0.48
C ASP A 311 -3.90 -6.25 1.04
N SER A 312 -2.94 -6.16 0.14
CA SER A 312 -1.51 -6.31 0.43
C SER A 312 -0.67 -5.37 -0.45
N GLY A 313 0.61 -5.21 -0.09
CA GLY A 313 1.52 -4.33 -0.84
C GLY A 313 1.66 -4.69 -2.33
N LEU A 314 1.49 -5.97 -2.69
CA LEU A 314 1.62 -6.41 -4.08
C LEU A 314 0.40 -6.03 -4.96
N LEU A 315 -0.76 -5.77 -4.35
CA LEU A 315 -1.89 -5.13 -5.05
C LEU A 315 -1.47 -3.76 -5.60
N TYR A 316 -0.82 -2.96 -4.78
CA TYR A 316 -0.41 -1.60 -5.16
C TYR A 316 0.77 -1.60 -6.13
N VAL A 317 1.60 -2.65 -6.09
CA VAL A 317 2.59 -2.92 -7.16
C VAL A 317 1.90 -3.19 -8.49
N ALA A 318 0.90 -4.05 -8.53
CA ALA A 318 0.13 -4.32 -9.74
C ALA A 318 -0.56 -3.05 -10.26
N GLN A 319 -1.16 -2.26 -9.37
CA GLN A 319 -1.77 -0.97 -9.70
C GLN A 319 -0.75 0.02 -10.28
N ALA A 320 0.45 0.10 -9.70
CA ALA A 320 1.52 0.98 -10.19
C ALA A 320 1.96 0.65 -11.62
N PHE A 321 1.95 -0.63 -12.00
CA PHE A 321 2.30 -1.09 -13.35
C PHE A 321 1.09 -1.25 -14.29
N ARG A 322 -0.12 -0.93 -13.83
CA ARG A 322 -1.37 -1.13 -14.59
C ARG A 322 -1.58 -2.60 -15.00
N THR A 323 -1.06 -3.53 -14.23
CA THR A 323 -1.35 -4.95 -14.38
C THR A 323 -2.73 -5.22 -13.79
N PRO A 324 -3.67 -5.83 -14.50
CA PRO A 324 -4.97 -6.18 -13.95
C PRO A 324 -4.81 -6.95 -12.63
N ALA A 325 -5.51 -6.53 -11.58
CA ALA A 325 -5.39 -7.20 -10.29
C ALA A 325 -6.76 -7.52 -9.70
N ILE A 326 -6.99 -8.81 -9.47
CA ILE A 326 -8.14 -9.30 -8.72
C ILE A 326 -7.74 -9.24 -7.25
N SER A 327 -8.38 -8.37 -6.50
CA SER A 327 -8.09 -8.15 -5.09
C SER A 327 -9.20 -8.67 -4.19
N ILE A 328 -8.82 -9.41 -3.14
CA ILE A 328 -9.76 -10.04 -2.21
C ILE A 328 -9.68 -9.27 -0.89
N TRP A 329 -10.83 -8.78 -0.42
CA TRP A 329 -10.93 -7.86 0.70
C TRP A 329 -11.67 -8.46 1.88
N GLY A 330 -11.18 -8.17 3.07
CA GLY A 330 -11.77 -8.61 4.33
C GLY A 330 -12.35 -7.45 5.12
N SER A 331 -11.60 -7.02 6.13
CA SER A 331 -12.01 -6.00 7.09
C SER A 331 -12.02 -4.57 6.55
N HIS A 332 -11.36 -4.31 5.42
CA HIS A 332 -11.26 -2.98 4.83
C HIS A 332 -12.22 -2.79 3.66
N ASP A 333 -12.76 -1.58 3.55
CA ASP A 333 -13.46 -1.14 2.35
C ASP A 333 -12.44 -0.87 1.23
N PRO A 334 -12.56 -1.54 0.07
CA PRO A 334 -11.68 -1.28 -1.07
C PRO A 334 -11.73 0.19 -1.53
N GLY A 335 -12.87 0.87 -1.39
CA GLY A 335 -13.03 2.28 -1.75
C GLY A 335 -12.07 3.22 -1.02
N VAL A 336 -11.69 2.87 0.22
CA VAL A 336 -10.73 3.65 1.02
C VAL A 336 -9.30 3.57 0.46
N ARG A 337 -8.98 2.50 -0.25
CA ARG A 337 -7.62 2.22 -0.74
C ARG A 337 -7.45 2.42 -2.24
N ILE A 338 -8.38 1.91 -3.02
CA ILE A 338 -8.31 1.88 -4.48
C ILE A 338 -9.47 2.61 -5.17
N GLY A 339 -10.32 3.32 -4.40
CA GLY A 339 -11.56 3.94 -4.89
C GLY A 339 -11.39 4.94 -6.05
N TYR A 340 -10.21 5.52 -6.23
CA TYR A 340 -9.91 6.41 -7.35
C TYR A 340 -9.55 5.66 -8.64
N ASP A 341 -9.46 4.33 -8.62
CA ASP A 341 -9.13 3.52 -9.79
C ASP A 341 -10.24 2.51 -10.08
N LYS A 342 -11.16 2.92 -10.96
CA LYS A 342 -12.35 2.14 -11.29
C LYS A 342 -12.00 0.74 -11.81
N ASP A 343 -10.95 0.61 -12.62
CA ASP A 343 -10.56 -0.68 -13.20
C ASP A 343 -10.21 -1.71 -12.11
N TYR A 344 -9.60 -1.24 -11.02
CA TYR A 344 -9.26 -2.09 -9.87
C TYR A 344 -10.46 -2.31 -8.92
N MET A 345 -11.33 -1.31 -8.78
CA MET A 345 -12.59 -1.47 -8.04
C MET A 345 -13.50 -2.51 -8.69
N ASP A 346 -13.59 -2.52 -10.02
CA ASP A 346 -14.42 -3.48 -10.77
C ASP A 346 -13.88 -4.93 -10.61
N LEU A 347 -12.60 -5.11 -10.30
CA LEU A 347 -11.96 -6.40 -10.05
C LEU A 347 -11.86 -6.76 -8.56
N ALA A 348 -12.29 -5.90 -7.66
CA ALA A 348 -12.30 -6.19 -6.23
C ALA A 348 -13.42 -7.20 -5.87
N ILE A 349 -13.11 -8.10 -4.95
CA ILE A 349 -14.05 -9.05 -4.35
C ILE A 349 -14.16 -8.71 -2.87
N TRP A 350 -15.32 -8.24 -2.46
CA TRP A 350 -15.60 -7.86 -1.08
C TRP A 350 -17.02 -8.23 -0.68
N ASN A 351 -17.14 -9.34 0.03
CA ASN A 351 -18.43 -9.88 0.47
C ASN A 351 -18.83 -9.24 1.82
N GLN A 352 -18.92 -7.91 1.87
CA GLN A 352 -19.19 -7.12 3.07
C GLN A 352 -20.36 -7.66 3.91
N SER A 353 -21.44 -8.06 3.26
CA SER A 353 -22.66 -8.54 3.92
C SER A 353 -22.48 -9.83 4.73
N SER A 354 -21.36 -10.54 4.54
CA SER A 354 -21.06 -11.76 5.31
C SER A 354 -20.67 -11.47 6.76
N CYS A 355 -20.36 -10.22 7.10
CA CYS A 355 -20.08 -9.81 8.47
C CYS A 355 -20.72 -8.45 8.78
N ARG A 356 -21.60 -8.41 9.78
CA ARG A 356 -22.28 -7.18 10.23
C ARG A 356 -21.33 -6.08 10.73
N MET A 357 -20.10 -6.44 11.08
CA MET A 357 -19.08 -5.51 11.59
C MET A 357 -18.18 -4.97 10.47
N SER A 358 -18.32 -5.44 9.23
CA SER A 358 -17.51 -4.97 8.11
C SER A 358 -18.12 -3.67 7.53
N PRO A 359 -17.29 -2.67 7.19
CA PRO A 359 -15.85 -2.57 7.41
C PRO A 359 -15.50 -2.31 8.86
N CYS A 360 -14.53 -3.05 9.42
CA CYS A 360 -14.16 -2.91 10.83
C CYS A 360 -12.73 -2.39 11.03
N TYR A 361 -11.91 -2.31 10.00
CA TYR A 361 -10.52 -1.83 10.01
C TYR A 361 -9.65 -2.40 11.14
N GLY A 362 -10.06 -3.52 11.66
CA GLY A 362 -9.98 -4.05 13.00
C GLY A 362 -8.67 -4.66 13.41
N TYR A 363 -7.54 -4.40 12.76
CA TYR A 363 -6.33 -5.03 13.27
C TYR A 363 -5.39 -4.11 14.04
N ALA A 364 -5.60 -2.82 13.99
CA ALA A 364 -4.76 -1.87 14.71
C ALA A 364 -5.46 -1.21 15.90
N SER A 365 -6.74 -0.86 15.77
CA SER A 365 -7.49 -0.13 16.79
C SER A 365 -8.77 -0.83 17.23
N PHE A 366 -9.23 -1.82 16.48
CA PHE A 366 -10.42 -2.57 16.84
C PHE A 366 -10.05 -3.63 17.88
N PRO A 367 -10.54 -3.54 19.09
CA PRO A 367 -10.24 -4.53 20.10
C PRO A 367 -10.63 -5.93 19.59
N ALA A 368 -9.73 -6.88 19.66
CA ALA A 368 -9.97 -8.24 19.17
C ALA A 368 -11.25 -8.88 19.74
N HIS A 369 -11.68 -8.45 20.95
CA HIS A 369 -12.92 -8.90 21.58
C HIS A 369 -14.20 -8.38 20.92
N LYS A 370 -14.14 -7.35 20.09
CA LYS A 370 -15.30 -6.84 19.33
C LYS A 370 -15.52 -7.62 18.03
N CYS A 371 -14.53 -8.36 17.53
CA CYS A 371 -14.74 -9.25 16.40
C CYS A 371 -15.56 -10.46 16.82
N PRO A 372 -16.67 -10.79 16.16
CA PRO A 372 -17.50 -11.94 16.49
C PRO A 372 -16.74 -13.26 16.57
N ASN A 373 -15.64 -13.38 15.81
CA ASN A 373 -14.84 -14.60 15.70
C ASN A 373 -13.55 -14.57 16.52
N GLY A 374 -13.37 -13.59 17.41
CA GLY A 374 -12.15 -13.49 18.21
C GLY A 374 -10.86 -13.22 17.41
N ALA A 375 -10.99 -12.67 16.26
CA ALA A 375 -10.16 -12.16 15.16
C ALA A 375 -8.63 -12.39 15.10
N ARG A 376 -7.98 -12.93 16.08
CA ARG A 376 -6.51 -13.10 16.01
C ARG A 376 -6.06 -14.49 15.53
N GLN A 377 -6.97 -15.45 15.46
CA GLN A 377 -6.63 -16.86 15.19
C GLN A 377 -7.47 -17.48 14.06
N VAL A 378 -8.41 -16.76 13.48
CA VAL A 378 -9.37 -17.29 12.49
C VAL A 378 -9.49 -16.36 11.31
N THR A 379 -9.75 -16.90 10.14
CA THR A 379 -10.06 -16.12 8.93
C THR A 379 -11.28 -15.23 9.16
N CYS A 380 -11.25 -14.00 8.66
CA CYS A 380 -12.37 -13.07 8.67
C CYS A 380 -13.56 -13.66 7.89
N ASP A 381 -14.79 -13.58 8.42
CA ASP A 381 -16.00 -14.09 7.75
C ASP A 381 -16.18 -13.57 6.33
N VAL A 382 -15.83 -12.30 6.10
CA VAL A 382 -15.86 -11.70 4.75
C VAL A 382 -14.91 -12.43 3.81
N LEU A 383 -13.71 -12.78 4.27
CA LEU A 383 -12.74 -13.54 3.47
C LEU A 383 -13.12 -15.02 3.34
N ALA A 384 -13.66 -15.61 4.41
CA ALA A 384 -14.11 -17.01 4.40
C ALA A 384 -15.30 -17.24 3.47
N SER A 385 -16.09 -16.20 3.18
CA SER A 385 -17.23 -16.25 2.25
C SER A 385 -16.84 -16.08 0.78
N VAL A 386 -15.58 -15.77 0.49
CA VAL A 386 -15.11 -15.67 -0.90
C VAL A 386 -14.93 -17.06 -1.49
N SER A 387 -15.65 -17.34 -2.55
CA SER A 387 -15.55 -18.62 -3.24
C SER A 387 -14.52 -18.57 -4.39
N PRO A 388 -13.90 -19.72 -4.73
CA PRO A 388 -13.01 -19.81 -5.88
C PRO A 388 -13.68 -19.36 -7.19
N GLU A 389 -14.97 -19.64 -7.36
CA GLU A 389 -15.74 -19.26 -8.55
C GLU A 389 -15.82 -17.74 -8.72
N GLN A 390 -15.93 -16.95 -7.63
CA GLN A 390 -15.92 -15.50 -7.72
C GLN A 390 -14.57 -14.98 -8.27
N VAL A 391 -13.46 -15.60 -7.87
CA VAL A 391 -12.13 -15.25 -8.40
C VAL A 391 -12.03 -15.62 -9.88
N VAL A 392 -12.49 -16.81 -10.25
CA VAL A 392 -12.50 -17.30 -11.63
C VAL A 392 -13.35 -16.41 -12.53
N GLN A 393 -14.54 -16.00 -12.10
CA GLN A 393 -15.39 -15.06 -12.85
C GLN A 393 -14.69 -13.71 -13.11
N LYS A 394 -13.98 -13.17 -12.13
CA LYS A 394 -13.17 -11.95 -12.34
C LYS A 394 -12.01 -12.20 -13.30
N LEU A 395 -11.40 -13.39 -13.26
CA LEU A 395 -10.34 -13.77 -14.18
C LEU A 395 -10.87 -13.86 -15.63
N ASP A 396 -12.05 -14.41 -15.82
CA ASP A 396 -12.72 -14.49 -17.13
C ASP A 396 -12.95 -13.08 -17.72
N LEU A 397 -13.33 -12.10 -16.88
CA LEU A 397 -13.46 -10.71 -17.31
C LEU A 397 -12.12 -10.12 -17.76
N VAL A 398 -11.04 -10.38 -17.02
CA VAL A 398 -9.70 -9.93 -17.40
C VAL A 398 -9.26 -10.55 -18.72
N GLU A 399 -9.42 -11.86 -18.89
CA GLU A 399 -9.02 -12.57 -20.11
C GLU A 399 -9.84 -12.13 -21.34
N SER A 400 -11.13 -11.92 -21.17
CA SER A 400 -12.01 -11.43 -22.25
C SER A 400 -11.59 -10.03 -22.72
N ASN A 401 -11.21 -9.14 -21.81
CA ASN A 401 -10.73 -7.81 -22.14
C ASN A 401 -9.34 -7.85 -22.83
N VAL A 402 -8.45 -8.75 -22.41
CA VAL A 402 -7.15 -8.95 -23.05
C VAL A 402 -7.31 -9.44 -24.49
N ILE A 403 -8.24 -10.37 -24.75
CA ILE A 403 -8.53 -10.90 -26.07
C ILE A 403 -9.16 -9.82 -26.96
N ALA A 404 -10.12 -9.05 -26.44
CA ALA A 404 -10.81 -7.99 -27.18
C ALA A 404 -9.88 -6.87 -27.63
N LEU A 405 -8.87 -6.55 -26.83
CA LEU A 405 -7.88 -5.50 -27.14
C LEU A 405 -6.77 -5.96 -28.11
N GLY A 406 -6.69 -7.26 -28.41
CA GLY A 406 -5.70 -7.83 -29.36
C GLY A 406 -4.24 -7.57 -28.98
N THR A 407 -4.00 -7.09 -27.78
CA THR A 407 -2.70 -6.67 -27.32
C THR A 407 -2.46 -7.08 -25.87
N PHE A 408 -1.51 -7.98 -25.66
CA PHE A 408 -0.65 -7.78 -24.50
C PHE A 408 -0.02 -6.38 -24.72
N PRO A 409 -0.24 -5.42 -23.86
CA PRO A 409 0.39 -4.12 -24.05
C PRO A 409 1.90 -4.34 -23.98
N ALA A 410 2.54 -4.33 -25.14
CA ALA A 410 3.94 -4.01 -25.23
C ALA A 410 4.04 -2.58 -24.73
N LYS A 411 4.18 -2.40 -23.40
CA LYS A 411 4.33 -1.07 -22.82
C LYS A 411 5.57 -0.47 -23.44
N LYS A 412 5.38 0.60 -24.24
CA LYS A 412 6.46 1.48 -24.65
C LYS A 412 7.21 1.89 -23.40
N SER A 413 8.50 1.58 -23.36
CA SER A 413 9.43 2.15 -22.39
C SER A 413 9.29 3.67 -22.43
N ALA A 414 8.83 4.26 -21.31
CA ALA A 414 8.87 5.69 -21.11
C ALA A 414 10.26 6.13 -20.68
#